data_c73114e17ea23ad9f25a74176f27186f
#
_entry.id   c73114e17ea23ad9f25a74176f27186f
#
_cell.length_a   1.000
_cell.length_b   1.000
_cell.length_c   1.000
_cell.angle_alpha   90.00
_cell.angle_beta   90.00
_cell.angle_gamma   90.00
#
_symmetry.space_group_name_H-M   'P 1'
#
loop_
_entity.id
_entity.type
_entity.pdbx_description
1 polymer ?
#
loop_
_entity_poly.entity_id
_entity_poly.type
_entity_poly.pdbx_seq_one_letter_code
_entity_poly.pdbx_strand_id
1 'polypeptide(L)'
;AQMVSANDQYLGCLIQVDNAEFDSKVLCSTFAPPSTTVDRAINDPSTSTSRVVRNSGYASFATKTLPAGKGKFVGIYSKFNTTYQMYIVRDTDLEMNTFPRKDGITADPCSFNPANSAQKTVAEVKQMYTSGNYTQITQDAYLKAKVIANDETGNLYKYVYIEDATGGIRVNINKLNLYQDGRFRVGKNLIIKLKDL
;
A
#
# COMPACT_ATOMS: atom_id res chain seq x y z
N ALA A 1 21.96 14.63 0.42
CA ALA A 1 21.66 15.70 1.36
C ALA A 1 20.88 15.11 2.54
N GLN A 2 21.23 15.56 3.74
CA GLN A 2 20.48 15.20 4.94
C GLN A 2 19.21 16.06 4.98
N MET A 3 18.09 15.52 5.43
CA MET A 3 16.86 16.28 5.67
C MET A 3 16.99 17.21 6.91
N VAL A 4 18.08 17.96 7.01
CA VAL A 4 18.54 18.54 8.29
C VAL A 4 17.92 19.85 8.67
N SER A 5 17.44 20.66 7.79
CA SER A 5 16.93 21.97 8.18
C SER A 5 15.86 22.49 7.25
N ALA A 6 14.90 23.18 7.84
CA ALA A 6 14.01 24.05 7.11
C ALA A 6 14.85 25.18 6.48
N ASN A 7 15.28 25.02 5.25
CA ASN A 7 16.17 25.99 4.59
C ASN A 7 15.65 26.31 3.20
N ASP A 8 15.31 27.57 2.99
CA ASP A 8 14.80 28.06 1.70
C ASP A 8 15.87 28.03 0.58
N GLN A 9 17.15 27.91 0.94
CA GLN A 9 18.24 27.83 -0.03
C GLN A 9 18.11 26.69 -1.03
N TYR A 10 17.43 25.58 -0.63
CA TYR A 10 17.30 24.40 -1.49
C TYR A 10 15.93 24.27 -2.15
N LEU A 11 15.08 25.29 -2.05
CA LEU A 11 13.77 25.29 -2.71
C LEU A 11 13.94 25.16 -4.23
N GLY A 12 13.18 24.25 -4.82
CA GLY A 12 13.27 23.93 -6.25
C GLY A 12 14.40 23.00 -6.63
N CYS A 13 15.28 22.63 -5.69
CA CYS A 13 16.38 21.71 -5.98
C CYS A 13 15.91 20.25 -5.98
N LEU A 14 16.51 19.46 -6.87
CA LEU A 14 16.45 18.01 -6.77
C LEU A 14 17.35 17.57 -5.61
N ILE A 15 16.81 16.86 -4.65
CA ILE A 15 17.53 16.36 -3.47
C ILE A 15 17.50 14.85 -3.42
N GLN A 16 18.51 14.27 -2.77
CA GLN A 16 18.59 12.85 -2.48
C GLN A 16 18.77 12.65 -0.96
N VAL A 17 18.03 11.66 -0.43
CA VAL A 17 18.16 11.19 0.94
C VAL A 17 18.42 9.69 0.90
N ASP A 18 19.55 9.23 1.49
CA ASP A 18 20.04 7.88 1.24
C ASP A 18 19.41 6.80 2.11
N ASN A 19 18.94 7.08 3.28
CA ASN A 19 18.34 6.09 4.19
C ASN A 19 16.90 6.43 4.56
N ALA A 20 16.17 7.04 3.62
CA ALA A 20 14.80 7.44 3.86
C ALA A 20 13.88 6.23 4.12
N GLU A 21 12.88 6.43 4.96
CA GLU A 21 11.83 5.46 5.28
C GLU A 21 10.47 6.16 5.28
N PHE A 22 9.49 5.64 4.57
CA PHE A 22 8.12 6.09 4.80
C PHE A 22 7.69 5.71 6.22
N ASP A 23 6.89 6.58 6.87
CA ASP A 23 6.37 6.30 8.20
C ASP A 23 5.62 4.96 8.22
N SER A 24 5.81 4.17 9.27
CA SER A 24 5.19 2.83 9.36
C SER A 24 3.65 2.86 9.27
N LYS A 25 3.02 3.96 9.68
CA LYS A 25 1.56 4.14 9.62
C LYS A 25 1.01 4.26 8.19
N VAL A 26 1.87 4.60 7.21
CA VAL A 26 1.45 4.73 5.81
C VAL A 26 1.90 3.56 4.95
N LEU A 27 2.58 2.58 5.50
CA LEU A 27 2.98 1.39 4.76
C LEU A 27 1.75 0.64 4.22
N CYS A 28 1.94 -0.11 3.14
CA CYS A 28 0.89 -0.80 2.39
C CYS A 28 -0.18 0.12 1.76
N SER A 29 -0.08 1.43 1.95
CA SER A 29 -0.90 2.40 1.22
C SER A 29 -0.33 2.68 -0.16
N THR A 30 -1.15 3.23 -1.04
CA THR A 30 -0.71 3.76 -2.33
C THR A 30 -0.08 5.15 -2.15
N PHE A 31 0.68 5.61 -3.13
CA PHE A 31 1.21 6.98 -3.13
C PHE A 31 0.08 8.00 -2.92
N ALA A 32 -1.00 7.88 -3.67
CA ALA A 32 -2.23 8.63 -3.45
C ALA A 32 -3.46 7.84 -3.93
N PRO A 33 -4.64 8.04 -3.32
CA PRO A 33 -5.90 7.64 -3.94
C PRO A 33 -6.12 8.41 -5.24
N PRO A 34 -6.82 7.83 -6.22
CA PRO A 34 -7.13 8.53 -7.46
C PRO A 34 -7.85 9.86 -7.21
N SER A 35 -7.47 10.86 -8.00
CA SER A 35 -8.05 12.21 -7.96
C SER A 35 -7.96 12.92 -6.61
N THR A 36 -7.17 12.41 -5.68
CA THR A 36 -7.00 12.96 -4.33
C THR A 36 -5.53 13.26 -4.06
N THR A 37 -5.23 14.45 -3.58
CA THR A 37 -3.88 14.79 -3.11
C THR A 37 -3.74 14.39 -1.65
N VAL A 38 -2.64 13.70 -1.32
CA VAL A 38 -2.34 13.26 0.05
C VAL A 38 -0.89 13.52 0.41
N ASP A 39 -0.65 13.69 1.69
CA ASP A 39 0.67 13.82 2.27
C ASP A 39 1.09 12.47 2.89
N ARG A 40 2.32 12.05 2.60
CA ARG A 40 2.94 10.85 3.16
C ARG A 40 4.16 11.26 3.97
N ALA A 41 4.19 10.91 5.23
CA ALA A 41 5.35 11.17 6.07
C ALA A 41 6.52 10.28 5.65
N ILE A 42 7.70 10.89 5.50
CA ILE A 42 8.96 10.21 5.24
C ILE A 42 9.98 10.65 6.28
N ASN A 43 10.74 9.72 6.80
CA ASN A 43 11.71 9.94 7.85
C ASN A 43 13.13 9.76 7.29
N ASP A 44 14.05 10.58 7.76
CA ASP A 44 15.48 10.34 7.65
C ASP A 44 16.00 9.81 8.99
N PRO A 45 16.24 8.50 9.11
CA PRO A 45 16.69 7.91 10.36
C PRO A 45 18.04 8.42 10.86
N SER A 46 18.88 8.96 9.97
CA SER A 46 20.20 9.50 10.34
C SER A 46 20.11 10.81 11.13
N THR A 47 19.03 11.56 10.92
CA THR A 47 18.84 12.89 11.54
C THR A 47 17.61 12.96 12.44
N SER A 48 16.84 11.89 12.53
CA SER A 48 15.53 11.86 13.22
C SER A 48 14.56 12.93 12.71
N THR A 49 14.71 13.36 11.47
CA THR A 49 13.89 14.38 10.82
C THR A 49 12.81 13.74 9.98
N SER A 50 11.59 14.25 10.09
CA SER A 50 10.47 13.88 9.24
C SER A 50 10.12 15.01 8.28
N ARG A 51 9.66 14.65 7.09
CA ARG A 51 9.15 15.58 6.07
C ARG A 51 7.90 15.01 5.42
N VAL A 52 7.19 15.89 4.73
CA VAL A 52 6.02 15.54 3.94
C VAL A 52 6.43 15.26 2.51
N VAL A 53 6.01 14.14 1.96
CA VAL A 53 6.00 13.85 0.53
C VAL A 53 4.57 14.05 0.04
N ARG A 54 4.34 15.11 -0.71
CA ARG A 54 3.03 15.42 -1.25
C ARG A 54 2.81 14.70 -2.56
N ASN A 55 1.76 13.91 -2.63
CA ASN A 55 1.45 13.07 -3.77
C ASN A 55 0.10 13.45 -4.37
N SER A 56 0.09 13.63 -5.68
CA SER A 56 -1.13 13.87 -6.44
C SER A 56 -1.76 12.57 -6.88
N GLY A 57 -3.07 12.42 -6.71
CA GLY A 57 -3.84 11.31 -7.24
C GLY A 57 -3.97 11.28 -8.77
N TYR A 58 -3.44 12.31 -9.45
CA TYR A 58 -3.33 12.36 -10.92
C TYR A 58 -1.96 11.89 -11.44
N ALA A 59 -1.00 11.61 -10.54
CA ALA A 59 0.28 11.08 -10.96
C ALA A 59 0.13 9.66 -11.53
N SER A 60 0.89 9.32 -12.56
CA SER A 60 0.83 7.99 -13.21
C SER A 60 1.14 6.83 -12.25
N PHE A 61 1.87 7.10 -11.18
CA PHE A 61 2.22 6.15 -10.12
C PHE A 61 1.31 6.21 -8.88
N ALA A 62 0.29 7.08 -8.86
CA ALA A 62 -0.52 7.34 -7.68
C ALA A 62 -1.08 6.07 -7.01
N THR A 63 -1.52 5.10 -7.82
CA THR A 63 -2.13 3.85 -7.35
C THR A 63 -1.12 2.74 -7.04
N LYS A 64 0.17 2.97 -7.28
CA LYS A 64 1.21 2.02 -6.87
C LYS A 64 1.37 2.04 -5.36
N THR A 65 1.75 0.92 -4.77
CA THR A 65 2.05 0.82 -3.34
C THR A 65 3.34 1.56 -3.01
N LEU A 66 3.37 2.25 -1.88
CA LEU A 66 4.60 2.85 -1.35
C LEU A 66 5.65 1.76 -1.11
N PRO A 67 6.94 2.04 -1.38
CA PRO A 67 8.00 1.12 -0.99
C PRO A 67 8.05 0.99 0.54
N ALA A 68 8.19 -0.24 1.01
CA ALA A 68 8.08 -0.56 2.43
C ALA A 68 9.42 -0.57 3.17
N GLY A 69 10.53 -0.65 2.45
CA GLY A 69 11.88 -0.67 3.04
C GLY A 69 12.46 0.72 3.31
N LYS A 70 13.73 0.74 3.62
CA LYS A 70 14.56 1.96 3.66
C LYS A 70 15.43 2.05 2.42
N GLY A 71 15.91 3.25 2.11
CA GLY A 71 16.87 3.45 1.03
C GLY A 71 16.84 4.83 0.42
N LYS A 72 17.23 4.90 -0.82
CA LYS A 72 17.37 6.15 -1.55
C LYS A 72 15.99 6.73 -1.93
N PHE A 73 15.77 7.97 -1.55
CA PHE A 73 14.66 8.81 -2.00
C PHE A 73 15.23 9.97 -2.80
N VAL A 74 14.67 10.22 -3.99
CA VAL A 74 15.00 11.39 -4.80
C VAL A 74 13.73 12.18 -5.11
N GLY A 75 13.76 13.48 -4.90
CA GLY A 75 12.61 14.34 -5.14
C GLY A 75 12.95 15.82 -5.17
N ILE A 76 11.98 16.64 -5.54
CA ILE A 76 12.11 18.11 -5.53
C ILE A 76 11.77 18.62 -4.13
N TYR A 77 12.67 19.39 -3.56
CA TYR A 77 12.46 20.08 -2.30
C TYR A 77 11.61 21.32 -2.51
N SER A 78 10.56 21.47 -1.74
CA SER A 78 9.55 22.51 -1.92
C SER A 78 9.00 23.01 -0.60
N LYS A 79 8.18 24.05 -0.64
CA LYS A 79 7.50 24.64 0.50
C LYS A 79 6.08 25.03 0.11
N PHE A 80 5.14 24.72 0.97
CA PHE A 80 3.77 25.22 0.86
C PHE A 80 3.40 25.93 2.16
N ASN A 81 3.14 27.24 2.09
CA ASN A 81 3.04 28.11 3.25
C ASN A 81 4.29 28.00 4.14
N THR A 82 4.14 27.51 5.35
CA THR A 82 5.24 27.28 6.31
C THR A 82 5.77 25.84 6.31
N THR A 83 5.14 24.92 5.57
CA THR A 83 5.47 23.50 5.58
C THR A 83 6.45 23.15 4.46
N TYR A 84 7.62 22.63 4.85
CA TYR A 84 8.56 22.06 3.87
C TYR A 84 8.11 20.68 3.46
N GLN A 85 8.10 20.44 2.16
CA GLN A 85 7.59 19.22 1.54
C GLN A 85 8.47 18.78 0.38
N MET A 86 8.24 17.58 -0.09
CA MET A 86 8.94 17.04 -1.26
C MET A 86 7.95 16.52 -2.27
N TYR A 87 8.31 16.59 -3.55
CA TYR A 87 7.58 15.97 -4.65
C TYR A 87 8.42 14.88 -5.29
N ILE A 88 7.81 13.74 -5.54
CA ILE A 88 8.39 12.67 -6.34
C ILE A 88 8.22 13.04 -7.81
N VAL A 89 9.31 12.96 -8.59
CA VAL A 89 9.26 13.15 -10.04
C VAL A 89 8.91 11.83 -10.72
N ARG A 90 9.58 10.75 -10.33
CA ARG A 90 9.33 9.39 -10.82
C ARG A 90 9.37 8.41 -9.65
N ASP A 91 8.45 7.47 -9.63
CA ASP A 91 8.47 6.41 -8.63
C ASP A 91 9.70 5.49 -8.75
N THR A 92 10.29 5.39 -9.94
CA THR A 92 11.53 4.66 -10.19
C THR A 92 12.77 5.29 -9.54
N ASP A 93 12.69 6.54 -9.11
CA ASP A 93 13.79 7.23 -8.41
C ASP A 93 13.83 6.88 -6.91
N LEU A 94 12.93 5.99 -6.46
CA LEU A 94 12.84 5.50 -5.09
C LEU A 94 13.40 4.08 -5.00
N GLU A 95 14.58 3.94 -4.41
CA GLU A 95 15.22 2.65 -4.18
C GLU A 95 15.16 2.30 -2.68
N MET A 96 13.93 2.06 -2.18
CA MET A 96 13.65 1.90 -0.76
C MET A 96 13.20 0.45 -0.46
N ASN A 97 14.09 -0.51 -0.74
CA ASN A 97 13.80 -1.96 -0.65
C ASN A 97 14.66 -2.68 0.40
N THR A 98 15.46 -1.95 1.17
CA THR A 98 16.40 -2.54 2.13
C THR A 98 15.76 -2.71 3.50
N PHE A 99 16.05 -3.84 4.15
CA PHE A 99 15.66 -4.18 5.52
C PHE A 99 16.90 -4.64 6.32
N PRO A 100 16.87 -4.60 7.66
CA PRO A 100 15.80 -4.03 8.49
C PRO A 100 15.73 -2.50 8.40
N ARG A 101 14.55 -1.99 8.69
CA ARG A 101 14.31 -0.57 8.89
C ARG A 101 14.74 -0.15 10.29
N LYS A 102 14.85 1.17 10.53
CA LYS A 102 15.18 1.71 11.86
C LYS A 102 14.05 1.48 12.88
N ASP A 103 12.80 1.43 12.41
CA ASP A 103 11.63 1.16 13.27
C ASP A 103 11.48 -0.34 13.65
N GLY A 104 12.45 -1.18 13.28
CA GLY A 104 12.48 -2.59 13.65
C GLY A 104 11.76 -3.53 12.68
N ILE A 105 11.14 -3.01 11.62
CA ILE A 105 10.51 -3.86 10.59
C ILE A 105 11.61 -4.56 9.79
N THR A 106 11.60 -5.90 9.83
CA THR A 106 12.66 -6.76 9.27
C THR A 106 12.38 -7.29 7.87
N ALA A 107 11.15 -7.19 7.39
CA ALA A 107 10.74 -7.63 6.06
C ALA A 107 9.58 -6.74 5.56
N ASP A 108 9.26 -6.82 4.26
CA ASP A 108 8.16 -6.05 3.68
C ASP A 108 6.81 -6.49 4.28
N PRO A 109 6.13 -5.63 5.08
CA PRO A 109 4.86 -5.98 5.69
C PRO A 109 3.70 -6.00 4.69
N CYS A 110 3.93 -5.50 3.46
CA CYS A 110 2.91 -5.40 2.43
C CYS A 110 2.93 -6.58 1.47
N SER A 111 4.00 -7.38 1.50
CA SER A 111 4.11 -8.61 0.74
C SER A 111 3.59 -9.79 1.57
N PHE A 112 2.66 -10.53 1.00
CA PHE A 112 2.24 -11.81 1.57
C PHE A 112 2.91 -12.93 0.78
N ASN A 113 3.76 -13.71 1.46
CA ASN A 113 4.33 -14.92 0.88
C ASN A 113 3.53 -16.14 1.38
N PRO A 114 2.78 -16.82 0.51
CA PRO A 114 1.96 -17.95 0.90
C PRO A 114 2.76 -19.26 1.14
N ALA A 115 4.09 -19.25 0.97
CA ALA A 115 4.90 -20.48 0.93
C ALA A 115 4.75 -21.37 2.17
N ASN A 116 4.42 -20.81 3.33
CA ASN A 116 4.26 -21.54 4.59
C ASN A 116 2.80 -21.58 5.08
N SER A 117 1.86 -21.13 4.28
CA SER A 117 0.43 -21.08 4.63
C SER A 117 -0.38 -22.11 3.84
N ALA A 118 -1.42 -22.68 4.44
CA ALA A 118 -2.28 -23.62 3.75
C ALA A 118 -3.19 -22.89 2.74
N GLN A 119 -3.19 -23.34 1.47
CA GLN A 119 -4.17 -22.84 0.51
C GLN A 119 -5.54 -23.42 0.82
N LYS A 120 -6.55 -22.52 0.80
CA LYS A 120 -7.97 -22.86 0.95
C LYS A 120 -8.72 -22.54 -0.34
N THR A 121 -9.73 -23.34 -0.62
CA THR A 121 -10.70 -23.08 -1.67
C THR A 121 -11.86 -22.21 -1.15
N VAL A 122 -12.62 -21.61 -2.07
CA VAL A 122 -13.84 -20.85 -1.71
C VAL A 122 -14.83 -21.74 -0.93
N ALA A 123 -15.00 -23.01 -1.32
CA ALA A 123 -15.87 -23.92 -0.60
C ALA A 123 -15.41 -24.15 0.84
N GLU A 124 -14.11 -24.38 1.07
CA GLU A 124 -13.56 -24.56 2.42
C GLU A 124 -13.72 -23.31 3.28
N VAL A 125 -13.47 -22.10 2.70
CA VAL A 125 -13.69 -20.85 3.43
C VAL A 125 -15.16 -20.67 3.83
N LYS A 126 -16.10 -21.00 2.96
CA LYS A 126 -17.53 -20.98 3.28
C LYS A 126 -17.91 -21.97 4.38
N GLN A 127 -17.27 -23.13 4.45
CA GLN A 127 -17.49 -24.13 5.50
C GLN A 127 -16.99 -23.69 6.89
N MET A 128 -16.08 -22.71 6.94
CA MET A 128 -15.61 -22.13 8.21
C MET A 128 -16.69 -21.27 8.89
N TYR A 129 -17.72 -20.84 8.14
CA TYR A 129 -18.79 -20.01 8.66
C TYR A 129 -19.79 -20.83 9.46
N THR A 130 -20.07 -20.38 10.69
CA THR A 130 -21.16 -20.91 11.53
C THR A 130 -22.31 -19.91 11.53
N SER A 131 -23.51 -20.35 11.14
CA SER A 131 -24.69 -19.49 11.04
C SER A 131 -24.97 -18.73 12.34
N GLY A 132 -25.19 -17.42 12.21
CA GLY A 132 -25.55 -16.54 13.33
C GLY A 132 -24.34 -15.98 14.12
N ASN A 133 -23.12 -16.41 13.84
CA ASN A 133 -21.94 -15.94 14.56
C ASN A 133 -20.89 -15.35 13.62
N TYR A 134 -20.22 -14.30 14.07
CA TYR A 134 -18.98 -13.85 13.47
C TYR A 134 -17.89 -14.89 13.75
N THR A 135 -17.23 -15.37 12.69
CA THR A 135 -16.16 -16.36 12.81
C THR A 135 -14.86 -15.72 12.36
N GLN A 136 -13.93 -15.53 13.29
CA GLN A 136 -12.58 -15.09 12.95
C GLN A 136 -11.73 -16.28 12.53
N ILE A 137 -11.01 -16.16 11.42
CA ILE A 137 -10.10 -17.19 10.93
C ILE A 137 -8.75 -17.05 11.65
N THR A 138 -8.45 -17.97 12.56
CA THR A 138 -7.16 -17.98 13.30
C THR A 138 -6.06 -18.79 12.61
N GLN A 139 -6.45 -19.66 11.68
CA GLN A 139 -5.54 -20.54 10.96
C GLN A 139 -4.66 -19.73 9.97
N ASP A 140 -3.38 -20.07 9.91
CA ASP A 140 -2.47 -19.52 8.90
C ASP A 140 -2.77 -20.14 7.53
N ALA A 141 -3.62 -19.47 6.78
CA ALA A 141 -4.13 -19.92 5.49
C ALA A 141 -4.29 -18.75 4.52
N TYR A 142 -4.39 -19.06 3.24
CA TYR A 142 -4.69 -18.10 2.18
C TYR A 142 -5.72 -18.65 1.18
N LEU A 143 -6.44 -17.74 0.56
CA LEU A 143 -7.33 -18.02 -0.57
C LEU A 143 -6.72 -17.43 -1.84
N LYS A 144 -6.68 -18.23 -2.93
CA LYS A 144 -6.34 -17.74 -4.28
C LYS A 144 -7.56 -17.89 -5.16
N ALA A 145 -8.08 -16.77 -5.66
CA ALA A 145 -9.28 -16.77 -6.49
C ALA A 145 -9.24 -15.63 -7.50
N LYS A 146 -10.03 -15.72 -8.56
CA LYS A 146 -10.12 -14.73 -9.64
C LYS A 146 -11.18 -13.70 -9.35
N VAL A 147 -10.89 -12.42 -9.55
CA VAL A 147 -11.90 -11.35 -9.50
C VAL A 147 -12.86 -11.48 -10.68
N ILE A 148 -14.15 -11.57 -10.41
CA ILE A 148 -15.21 -11.68 -11.42
C ILE A 148 -16.11 -10.45 -11.47
N ALA A 149 -16.15 -9.64 -10.40
CA ALA A 149 -16.86 -8.36 -10.39
C ALA A 149 -16.22 -7.40 -9.38
N ASN A 150 -16.27 -6.12 -9.69
CA ASN A 150 -15.78 -5.02 -8.87
C ASN A 150 -16.76 -3.83 -8.93
N ASP A 151 -16.36 -2.69 -8.36
CA ASP A 151 -17.18 -1.48 -8.26
C ASP A 151 -17.09 -0.51 -9.45
N GLU A 152 -16.56 -0.95 -10.60
CA GLU A 152 -16.31 -0.10 -11.78
C GLU A 152 -17.60 0.53 -12.34
N THR A 153 -18.69 -0.21 -12.34
CA THR A 153 -19.99 0.26 -12.85
C THR A 153 -20.83 1.00 -11.81
N GLY A 154 -20.32 1.13 -10.58
CA GLY A 154 -21.03 1.79 -9.48
C GLY A 154 -22.15 0.96 -8.83
N ASN A 155 -22.40 -0.25 -9.30
CA ASN A 155 -23.43 -1.14 -8.73
C ASN A 155 -22.93 -1.93 -7.49
N LEU A 156 -21.63 -2.02 -7.33
CA LEU A 156 -20.99 -2.60 -6.13
C LEU A 156 -20.34 -1.47 -5.31
N TYR A 157 -20.28 -1.63 -4.00
CA TYR A 157 -19.75 -0.62 -3.10
C TYR A 157 -18.87 -1.24 -2.02
N LYS A 158 -17.56 -0.97 -2.08
CA LYS A 158 -16.57 -1.48 -1.13
C LYS A 158 -16.48 -3.01 -1.06
N TYR A 159 -16.75 -3.71 -2.14
CA TYR A 159 -16.55 -5.15 -2.22
C TYR A 159 -16.30 -5.61 -3.66
N VAL A 160 -15.70 -6.77 -3.77
CA VAL A 160 -15.52 -7.50 -5.02
C VAL A 160 -16.12 -8.89 -4.89
N TYR A 161 -16.47 -9.49 -6.01
CA TYR A 161 -16.72 -10.93 -6.08
C TYR A 161 -15.50 -11.63 -6.66
N ILE A 162 -15.12 -12.72 -6.04
CA ILE A 162 -14.04 -13.59 -6.50
C ILE A 162 -14.54 -15.02 -6.61
N GLU A 163 -13.95 -15.81 -7.49
CA GLU A 163 -14.30 -17.22 -7.68
C GLU A 163 -13.06 -18.09 -7.89
N ASP A 164 -13.20 -19.37 -7.53
CA ASP A 164 -12.35 -20.48 -7.94
C ASP A 164 -13.20 -21.61 -8.52
N ALA A 165 -12.61 -22.77 -8.78
CA ALA A 165 -13.33 -23.92 -9.31
C ALA A 165 -14.43 -24.47 -8.35
N THR A 166 -14.42 -24.07 -7.07
CA THR A 166 -15.36 -24.57 -6.04
C THR A 166 -16.52 -23.62 -5.76
N GLY A 167 -16.47 -22.39 -6.29
CA GLY A 167 -17.56 -21.42 -6.16
C GLY A 167 -17.07 -19.98 -6.07
N GLY A 168 -18.03 -19.07 -5.81
CA GLY A 168 -17.76 -17.64 -5.66
C GLY A 168 -18.05 -17.12 -4.26
N ILE A 169 -17.35 -16.07 -3.84
CA ILE A 169 -17.53 -15.40 -2.55
C ILE A 169 -17.40 -13.89 -2.70
N ARG A 170 -18.14 -13.13 -1.88
CA ARG A 170 -17.98 -11.69 -1.75
C ARG A 170 -16.89 -11.37 -0.74
N VAL A 171 -15.97 -10.47 -1.10
CA VAL A 171 -14.95 -9.94 -0.21
C VAL A 171 -15.20 -8.45 0.01
N ASN A 172 -15.51 -8.07 1.23
CA ASN A 172 -15.68 -6.68 1.62
C ASN A 172 -14.30 -6.04 1.86
N ILE A 173 -14.11 -4.85 1.31
CA ILE A 173 -12.85 -4.11 1.39
C ILE A 173 -13.17 -2.66 1.73
N ASN A 174 -12.73 -2.17 2.87
CA ASN A 174 -13.02 -0.79 3.28
C ASN A 174 -12.22 0.24 2.46
N LYS A 175 -12.44 0.24 1.15
CA LYS A 175 -11.82 1.13 0.17
C LYS A 175 -12.83 1.45 -0.94
N LEU A 176 -12.82 2.70 -1.41
CA LEU A 176 -13.61 3.14 -2.56
C LEU A 176 -12.83 2.95 -3.86
N ASN A 177 -13.56 2.86 -4.96
CA ASN A 177 -13.00 2.79 -6.32
C ASN A 177 -11.98 1.64 -6.46
N LEU A 178 -12.36 0.45 -6.02
CA LEU A 178 -11.53 -0.75 -6.06
C LEU A 178 -11.01 -1.04 -7.47
N TYR A 179 -11.85 -0.81 -8.51
CA TYR A 179 -11.50 -1.04 -9.91
C TYR A 179 -10.25 -0.26 -10.37
N GLN A 180 -9.95 0.88 -9.73
CA GLN A 180 -8.77 1.70 -10.05
C GLN A 180 -7.47 1.11 -9.48
N ASP A 181 -7.58 0.17 -8.55
CA ASP A 181 -6.46 -0.60 -8.05
C ASP A 181 -6.29 -1.85 -8.94
N GLY A 182 -5.14 -1.97 -9.59
CA GLY A 182 -4.86 -3.07 -10.51
C GLY A 182 -5.04 -4.47 -9.93
N ARG A 183 -5.04 -4.60 -8.59
CA ARG A 183 -5.26 -5.88 -7.89
C ARG A 183 -6.71 -6.36 -8.02
N PHE A 184 -7.68 -5.44 -8.08
CA PHE A 184 -9.11 -5.75 -8.06
C PHE A 184 -9.78 -5.67 -9.43
N ARG A 185 -9.00 -5.61 -10.51
CA ARG A 185 -9.56 -5.67 -11.87
C ARG A 185 -10.11 -7.05 -12.17
N VAL A 186 -11.25 -7.08 -12.86
CA VAL A 186 -11.86 -8.33 -13.33
C VAL A 186 -10.85 -9.15 -14.13
N GLY A 187 -10.80 -10.45 -13.87
CA GLY A 187 -9.85 -11.40 -14.46
C GLY A 187 -8.52 -11.54 -13.73
N LYS A 188 -8.20 -10.68 -12.75
CA LYS A 188 -6.99 -10.81 -11.93
C LYS A 188 -7.14 -11.86 -10.84
N ASN A 189 -6.07 -12.61 -10.59
CA ASN A 189 -6.00 -13.50 -9.43
C ASN A 189 -5.59 -12.70 -8.19
N LEU A 190 -6.38 -12.84 -7.13
CA LEU A 190 -6.05 -12.34 -5.80
C LEU A 190 -5.50 -13.46 -4.94
N ILE A 191 -4.53 -13.14 -4.12
CA ILE A 191 -4.10 -13.95 -2.98
C ILE A 191 -4.50 -13.17 -1.74
N ILE A 192 -5.33 -13.78 -0.91
CA ILE A 192 -5.89 -13.17 0.30
C ILE A 192 -5.39 -13.96 1.49
N LYS A 193 -4.64 -13.32 2.39
CA LYS A 193 -4.34 -13.89 3.69
C LYS A 193 -5.63 -13.99 4.49
N LEU A 194 -5.95 -15.18 5.00
CA LEU A 194 -7.20 -15.44 5.72
C LEU A 194 -7.06 -15.24 7.23
N LYS A 195 -5.87 -15.45 7.78
CA LYS A 195 -5.62 -15.29 9.20
C LYS A 195 -5.98 -13.87 9.66
N ASP A 196 -6.75 -13.79 10.72
CA ASP A 196 -7.22 -12.57 11.36
C ASP A 196 -8.36 -11.82 10.58
N LEU A 197 -8.96 -12.50 9.60
CA LEU A 197 -10.18 -12.04 8.94
C LEU A 197 -11.42 -12.53 9.68
#